data_9243fd05b45d2becb59776b06b274a8d
#
_entry.id   9243fd05b45d2becb59776b06b274a8d
#
_cell.length_a   1.000
_cell.length_b   1.000
_cell.length_c   1.000
_cell.angle_alpha   90.00
_cell.angle_beta   90.00
_cell.angle_gamma   90.00
#
_symmetry.space_group_name_H-M   'P 1'
#
loop_
_entity.id
_entity.type
_entity.pdbx_description
1 polymer ?
#
loop_
_entity_poly.entity_id
_entity_poly.type
_entity_poly.pdbx_seq_one_letter_code
_entity_poly.pdbx_strand_id
1 'polypeptide(L)'
;MLRLREMRSVLEKAKTQGVSMQRRLVLYWFSMALAILAAVLLVVSLTGVFSNTAQKFGQSLTIQKHNTASALAGQMDQLTAQSIALSEELTRELDKQLAAGGRTFSALNDDPGAIAAVETALYPALNTYLKSSACSGAVFCLDATANTALPGAATSRAGLYLRYSALRAIGATDQHVTCFRGTAETARSAQVQMHNRWNPELNVQAVPGYTQLLRGSDGRLAERCLWTGRIALPDTWESVTLLCVPMLDSAGNVRGICGAELSDLYFRLTYPAVDSAYGSMVTVLAPIDGDRLLLEQAMIGSPGGSYLTADGTLTCKTGRYYNTYSDGSRTYLGLHEPIGATDAAGRKLAAVVLVPEIGLRTLEARSRMVWIAGSLVFLAAMLLLSTYLSRRFVTPISRSLQAIREQAPGEHPSGISEIDELLAFVRSRASEQLTAGGLPPNIEELLAGFRSRVQTLTPMERTVLQYYIDGCSLEEVAARAYISVATAKKHNTNINRKLGVTSREELMLYIDLFRRCGRLDEIAAPRAEDTARCTT
;
A
#
# COMPACT_ATOMS: atom_id res chain seq x y z
N MET A 1 27.90 26.50 -0.56
CA MET A 1 28.32 27.37 0.58
C MET A 1 27.98 28.88 0.40
N LEU A 2 27.88 29.41 -0.81
CA LEU A 2 27.52 30.81 -1.07
C LEU A 2 26.09 31.20 -0.62
N ARG A 3 25.08 30.37 -0.84
CA ARG A 3 23.68 30.63 -0.44
C ARG A 3 23.43 30.73 1.08
N LEU A 4 24.20 30.04 1.90
CA LEU A 4 24.07 30.13 3.37
C LEU A 4 24.67 31.44 3.96
N ARG A 5 25.67 32.03 3.30
CA ARG A 5 26.23 33.33 3.69
C ARG A 5 25.28 34.48 3.33
N GLU A 6 24.63 34.39 2.17
CA GLU A 6 23.62 35.39 1.76
C GLU A 6 22.38 35.35 2.66
N MET A 7 21.91 34.17 3.03
CA MET A 7 20.81 34.00 4.01
C MET A 7 21.19 34.58 5.39
N ARG A 8 22.42 34.36 5.85
CA ARG A 8 22.90 34.93 7.13
C ARG A 8 22.96 36.48 7.08
N SER A 9 23.45 37.07 5.99
CA SER A 9 23.51 38.52 5.83
C SER A 9 22.10 39.14 5.72
N VAL A 10 21.15 38.45 5.10
CA VAL A 10 19.74 38.90 5.06
C VAL A 10 19.08 38.78 6.44
N LEU A 11 19.38 37.77 7.22
CA LEU A 11 18.91 37.60 8.60
C LEU A 11 19.53 38.64 9.55
N GLU A 12 20.80 38.98 9.39
CA GLU A 12 21.43 40.06 10.18
C GLU A 12 20.87 41.46 9.81
N LYS A 13 20.65 41.75 8.54
CA LYS A 13 19.96 42.99 8.10
C LYS A 13 18.51 43.06 8.58
N ALA A 14 17.80 41.92 8.65
CA ALA A 14 16.45 41.86 9.21
C ALA A 14 16.43 42.08 10.74
N LYS A 15 17.53 41.81 11.43
CA LYS A 15 17.67 42.01 12.89
C LYS A 15 17.86 43.48 13.28
N THR A 16 18.42 44.27 12.41
CA THR A 16 18.68 45.72 12.63
C THR A 16 17.55 46.65 12.16
N GLN A 17 16.72 46.21 11.22
CA GLN A 17 15.49 46.90 10.87
C GLN A 17 14.36 46.42 11.76
N GLY A 18 13.85 47.30 12.63
CA GLY A 18 12.71 46.98 13.49
C GLY A 18 11.51 46.48 12.70
N VAL A 19 11.34 45.15 12.68
CA VAL A 19 10.21 44.47 12.00
C VAL A 19 8.93 44.94 12.67
N SER A 20 7.99 45.51 11.91
CA SER A 20 6.73 46.01 12.44
C SER A 20 6.01 44.88 13.21
N MET A 21 5.34 45.25 14.30
CA MET A 21 4.59 44.32 15.18
C MET A 21 3.64 43.42 14.37
N GLN A 22 3.06 43.98 13.31
CA GLN A 22 2.18 43.27 12.37
C GLN A 22 2.91 42.10 11.65
N ARG A 23 4.13 42.35 11.16
CA ARG A 23 4.93 41.30 10.49
C ARG A 23 5.39 40.22 11.47
N ARG A 24 5.74 40.57 12.71
CA ARG A 24 6.10 39.60 13.76
C ARG A 24 4.92 38.72 14.11
N LEU A 25 3.72 39.25 14.25
CA LEU A 25 2.52 38.46 14.58
C LEU A 25 2.18 37.48 13.44
N VAL A 26 2.24 37.92 12.18
CA VAL A 26 2.04 37.03 11.01
C VAL A 26 3.06 35.89 11.01
N LEU A 27 4.34 36.22 11.29
CA LEU A 27 5.39 35.20 11.37
C LEU A 27 5.15 34.19 12.51
N TYR A 28 4.72 34.64 13.69
CA TYR A 28 4.41 33.74 14.81
C TYR A 28 3.23 32.80 14.48
N TRP A 29 2.14 33.33 13.94
CA TRP A 29 1.00 32.51 13.54
C TRP A 29 1.36 31.52 12.42
N PHE A 30 2.17 31.97 11.45
CA PHE A 30 2.64 31.10 10.38
C PHE A 30 3.59 30.00 10.89
N SER A 31 4.53 30.34 11.79
CA SER A 31 5.42 29.34 12.39
C SER A 31 4.66 28.33 13.25
N MET A 32 3.65 28.78 13.99
CA MET A 32 2.77 27.89 14.76
C MET A 32 1.97 26.94 13.84
N ALA A 33 1.42 27.47 12.75
CA ALA A 33 0.71 26.67 11.76
C ALA A 33 1.63 25.62 11.10
N LEU A 34 2.85 26.02 10.75
CA LEU A 34 3.87 25.13 10.21
C LEU A 34 4.25 24.04 11.22
N ALA A 35 4.38 24.37 12.50
CA ALA A 35 4.66 23.40 13.55
C ALA A 35 3.50 22.41 13.74
N ILE A 36 2.24 22.88 13.72
CA ILE A 36 1.05 22.01 13.77
C ILE A 36 1.01 21.09 12.55
N LEU A 37 1.23 21.63 11.36
CA LEU A 37 1.27 20.81 10.13
C LEU A 37 2.37 19.76 10.19
N ALA A 38 3.57 20.14 10.65
CA ALA A 38 4.68 19.19 10.82
C ALA A 38 4.35 18.12 11.85
N ALA A 39 3.71 18.47 12.96
CA ALA A 39 3.25 17.52 13.98
C ALA A 39 2.19 16.56 13.41
N VAL A 40 1.21 17.05 12.65
CA VAL A 40 0.18 16.22 11.99
C VAL A 40 0.83 15.28 10.98
N LEU A 41 1.73 15.77 10.12
CA LEU A 41 2.45 14.93 9.16
C LEU A 41 3.33 13.89 9.85
N LEU A 42 3.96 14.24 10.97
CA LEU A 42 4.72 13.29 11.79
C LEU A 42 3.82 12.20 12.39
N VAL A 43 2.68 12.56 12.97
CA VAL A 43 1.70 11.61 13.50
C VAL A 43 1.17 10.70 12.39
N VAL A 44 0.80 11.25 11.23
CA VAL A 44 0.34 10.49 10.06
C VAL A 44 1.44 9.54 9.55
N SER A 45 2.70 9.97 9.58
CA SER A 45 3.86 9.12 9.24
C SER A 45 4.07 8.01 10.27
N LEU A 46 4.01 8.32 11.56
CA LEU A 46 4.19 7.35 12.65
C LEU A 46 3.02 6.35 12.76
N THR A 47 1.80 6.78 12.52
CA THR A 47 0.61 5.91 12.52
C THR A 47 0.53 4.99 11.30
N GLY A 48 1.47 5.15 10.35
CA GLY A 48 1.58 4.26 9.19
C GLY A 48 0.42 4.39 8.21
N VAL A 49 -0.29 5.51 8.18
CA VAL A 49 -1.38 5.75 7.21
C VAL A 49 -0.87 5.56 5.77
N PHE A 50 0.40 5.87 5.50
CA PHE A 50 1.05 5.60 4.21
C PHE A 50 1.45 4.13 4.03
N SER A 51 1.78 3.39 5.11
CA SER A 51 2.11 1.96 5.06
C SER A 51 0.86 1.07 5.02
N ASN A 52 -0.30 1.61 5.37
CA ASN A 52 -1.56 0.87 5.42
C ASN A 52 -2.02 0.40 4.03
N THR A 53 -1.64 1.10 2.95
CA THR A 53 -1.97 0.70 1.57
C THR A 53 -1.26 -0.59 1.18
N ALA A 54 0.05 -0.71 1.42
CA ALA A 54 0.82 -1.92 1.14
C ALA A 54 0.36 -3.12 1.99
N GLN A 55 0.03 -2.89 3.26
CA GLN A 55 -0.50 -3.92 4.15
C GLN A 55 -1.89 -4.39 3.71
N LYS A 56 -2.82 -3.48 3.39
CA LYS A 56 -4.16 -3.81 2.88
C LYS A 56 -4.09 -4.54 1.55
N PHE A 57 -3.19 -4.11 0.65
CA PHE A 57 -2.92 -4.81 -0.59
C PHE A 57 -2.41 -6.22 -0.34
N GLY A 58 -1.43 -6.40 0.56
CA GLY A 58 -0.93 -7.71 0.95
C GLY A 58 -2.00 -8.63 1.58
N GLN A 59 -2.90 -8.08 2.39
CA GLN A 59 -4.04 -8.83 2.93
C GLN A 59 -5.01 -9.28 1.83
N SER A 60 -5.34 -8.38 0.88
CA SER A 60 -6.19 -8.71 -0.27
C SER A 60 -5.55 -9.82 -1.13
N LEU A 61 -4.25 -9.72 -1.41
CA LEU A 61 -3.50 -10.76 -2.12
C LEU A 61 -3.48 -12.08 -1.35
N THR A 62 -3.33 -12.05 -0.02
CA THR A 62 -3.29 -13.26 0.81
C THR A 62 -4.62 -14.00 0.75
N ILE A 63 -5.74 -13.29 0.84
CA ILE A 63 -7.08 -13.88 0.73
C ILE A 63 -7.28 -14.47 -0.66
N GLN A 64 -6.99 -13.71 -1.71
CA GLN A 64 -7.14 -14.17 -3.09
C GLN A 64 -6.23 -15.37 -3.40
N LYS A 65 -4.96 -15.30 -2.98
CA LYS A 65 -4.01 -16.41 -3.12
C LYS A 65 -4.53 -17.69 -2.45
N HIS A 66 -4.98 -17.59 -1.20
CA HIS A 66 -5.46 -18.75 -0.45
C HIS A 66 -6.70 -19.38 -1.11
N ASN A 67 -7.69 -18.56 -1.48
CA ASN A 67 -8.88 -19.02 -2.16
C ASN A 67 -8.55 -19.71 -3.48
N THR A 68 -7.67 -19.09 -4.28
CA THR A 68 -7.24 -19.61 -5.57
C THR A 68 -6.41 -20.91 -5.41
N ALA A 69 -5.46 -20.93 -4.49
CA ALA A 69 -4.62 -22.09 -4.25
C ALA A 69 -5.45 -23.28 -3.76
N SER A 70 -6.39 -23.06 -2.83
CA SER A 70 -7.29 -24.09 -2.34
C SER A 70 -8.22 -24.64 -3.43
N ALA A 71 -8.77 -23.75 -4.28
CA ALA A 71 -9.62 -24.15 -5.39
C ALA A 71 -8.85 -24.96 -6.44
N LEU A 72 -7.64 -24.52 -6.82
CA LEU A 72 -6.77 -25.22 -7.76
C LEU A 72 -6.32 -26.58 -7.21
N ALA A 73 -5.84 -26.62 -5.96
CA ALA A 73 -5.44 -27.87 -5.32
C ALA A 73 -6.61 -28.85 -5.28
N GLY A 74 -7.78 -28.42 -4.83
CA GLY A 74 -8.98 -29.27 -4.79
C GLY A 74 -9.40 -29.78 -6.17
N GLN A 75 -9.34 -28.96 -7.22
CA GLN A 75 -9.63 -29.39 -8.59
C GLN A 75 -8.61 -30.42 -9.08
N MET A 76 -7.31 -30.17 -8.85
CA MET A 76 -6.25 -31.08 -9.30
C MET A 76 -6.30 -32.42 -8.55
N ASP A 77 -6.57 -32.41 -7.25
CA ASP A 77 -6.73 -33.61 -6.44
C ASP A 77 -7.96 -34.41 -6.90
N GLN A 78 -9.08 -33.74 -7.17
CA GLN A 78 -10.29 -34.38 -7.68
C GLN A 78 -10.05 -35.00 -9.06
N LEU A 79 -9.44 -34.27 -9.99
CA LEU A 79 -9.09 -34.78 -11.32
C LEU A 79 -8.13 -35.97 -11.21
N THR A 80 -7.16 -35.93 -10.30
CA THR A 80 -6.22 -37.01 -10.08
C THR A 80 -6.96 -38.27 -9.60
N ALA A 81 -7.83 -38.15 -8.59
CA ALA A 81 -8.61 -39.27 -8.10
C ALA A 81 -9.55 -39.86 -9.18
N GLN A 82 -10.23 -38.99 -9.93
CA GLN A 82 -11.11 -39.42 -11.02
C GLN A 82 -10.33 -40.07 -12.19
N SER A 83 -9.12 -39.56 -12.50
CA SER A 83 -8.28 -40.15 -13.55
C SER A 83 -7.67 -41.49 -13.16
N ILE A 84 -7.42 -41.70 -11.86
CA ILE A 84 -7.01 -43.02 -11.35
C ILE A 84 -8.16 -44.03 -11.54
N ALA A 85 -9.37 -43.65 -11.15
CA ALA A 85 -10.56 -44.52 -11.36
C ALA A 85 -10.79 -44.79 -12.85
N LEU A 86 -10.61 -43.77 -13.71
CA LEU A 86 -10.67 -43.94 -15.17
C LEU A 86 -9.60 -44.95 -15.65
N SER A 87 -8.37 -44.83 -15.17
CA SER A 87 -7.28 -45.77 -15.53
C SER A 87 -7.62 -47.19 -15.22
N GLU A 88 -8.16 -47.45 -14.03
CA GLU A 88 -8.58 -48.80 -13.62
C GLU A 88 -9.75 -49.34 -14.48
N GLU A 89 -10.71 -48.47 -14.81
CA GLU A 89 -11.84 -48.85 -15.66
C GLU A 89 -11.42 -49.12 -17.09
N LEU A 90 -10.61 -48.23 -17.70
CA LEU A 90 -10.09 -48.42 -19.06
C LEU A 90 -9.23 -49.69 -19.16
N THR A 91 -8.37 -49.95 -18.16
CA THR A 91 -7.55 -51.17 -18.16
C THR A 91 -8.40 -52.42 -18.07
N ARG A 92 -9.40 -52.44 -17.18
CA ARG A 92 -10.32 -53.58 -17.03
C ARG A 92 -11.09 -53.88 -18.33
N GLU A 93 -11.60 -52.82 -19.01
CA GLU A 93 -12.31 -53.00 -20.28
C GLU A 93 -11.36 -53.39 -21.42
N LEU A 94 -10.12 -52.84 -21.44
CA LEU A 94 -9.06 -53.25 -22.36
C LEU A 94 -8.75 -54.73 -22.22
N ASP A 95 -8.48 -55.23 -21.01
CA ASP A 95 -8.19 -56.64 -20.75
C ASP A 95 -9.35 -57.52 -21.18
N LYS A 96 -10.61 -57.14 -20.93
CA LYS A 96 -11.80 -57.84 -21.37
C LYS A 96 -11.89 -57.93 -22.89
N GLN A 97 -11.61 -56.82 -23.61
CA GLN A 97 -11.62 -56.79 -25.07
C GLN A 97 -10.51 -57.66 -25.66
N LEU A 98 -9.31 -57.64 -25.08
CA LEU A 98 -8.20 -58.49 -25.49
C LEU A 98 -8.52 -59.98 -25.25
N ALA A 99 -9.09 -60.33 -24.10
CA ALA A 99 -9.49 -61.69 -23.78
C ALA A 99 -10.60 -62.20 -24.73
N ALA A 100 -11.63 -61.39 -25.00
CA ALA A 100 -12.71 -61.72 -25.94
C ALA A 100 -12.20 -61.97 -27.36
N GLY A 101 -11.16 -61.25 -27.79
CA GLY A 101 -10.49 -61.43 -29.08
C GLY A 101 -9.45 -62.54 -29.09
N GLY A 102 -9.12 -63.15 -27.94
CA GLY A 102 -8.01 -64.13 -27.82
C GLY A 102 -6.65 -63.53 -28.16
N ARG A 103 -6.45 -62.22 -27.91
CA ARG A 103 -5.27 -61.46 -28.34
C ARG A 103 -4.42 -61.02 -27.16
N THR A 104 -3.14 -60.91 -27.39
CA THR A 104 -2.21 -60.23 -26.47
C THR A 104 -2.19 -58.72 -26.76
N PHE A 105 -1.77 -57.91 -25.80
CA PHE A 105 -1.64 -56.44 -26.00
C PHE A 105 -0.69 -56.10 -27.15
N SER A 106 0.43 -56.81 -27.29
CA SER A 106 1.40 -56.64 -28.37
C SER A 106 0.84 -56.88 -29.77
N ALA A 107 -0.22 -57.68 -29.89
CA ALA A 107 -0.91 -57.96 -31.16
C ALA A 107 -1.79 -56.79 -31.63
N LEU A 108 -1.92 -55.74 -30.86
CA LEU A 108 -2.58 -54.49 -31.30
C LEU A 108 -1.69 -53.71 -32.27
N ASN A 109 -0.37 -53.86 -32.21
CA ASN A 109 0.51 -53.20 -33.18
C ASN A 109 0.23 -53.79 -34.58
N ASP A 110 0.25 -52.89 -35.56
CA ASP A 110 0.01 -53.20 -36.97
C ASP A 110 -1.41 -53.78 -37.30
N ASP A 111 -2.36 -53.65 -36.35
CA ASP A 111 -3.77 -54.03 -36.53
C ASP A 111 -4.73 -52.88 -36.29
N PRO A 112 -4.96 -51.99 -37.29
CA PRO A 112 -5.85 -50.84 -37.16
C PRO A 112 -7.30 -51.21 -36.80
N GLY A 113 -7.75 -52.41 -37.22
CA GLY A 113 -9.10 -52.89 -36.91
C GLY A 113 -9.26 -53.27 -35.44
N ALA A 114 -8.24 -53.95 -34.89
CA ALA A 114 -8.23 -54.28 -33.45
C ALA A 114 -8.14 -53.00 -32.58
N ILE A 115 -7.34 -52.01 -32.99
CA ILE A 115 -7.24 -50.71 -32.33
C ILE A 115 -8.61 -50.02 -32.35
N ALA A 116 -9.29 -49.92 -33.52
CA ALA A 116 -10.61 -49.31 -33.61
C ALA A 116 -11.66 -49.98 -32.74
N ALA A 117 -11.62 -51.36 -32.65
CA ALA A 117 -12.52 -52.10 -31.77
C ALA A 117 -12.26 -51.76 -30.28
N VAL A 118 -10.99 -51.70 -29.87
CA VAL A 118 -10.61 -51.32 -28.49
C VAL A 118 -11.01 -49.88 -28.20
N GLU A 119 -10.70 -48.91 -29.06
CA GLU A 119 -11.09 -47.50 -28.89
C GLU A 119 -12.61 -47.35 -28.75
N THR A 120 -13.39 -48.08 -29.59
CA THR A 120 -14.86 -48.07 -29.54
C THR A 120 -15.38 -48.61 -28.22
N ALA A 121 -14.77 -49.67 -27.70
CA ALA A 121 -15.15 -50.27 -26.42
C ALA A 121 -14.79 -49.36 -25.23
N LEU A 122 -13.68 -48.63 -25.28
CA LEU A 122 -13.23 -47.71 -24.24
C LEU A 122 -13.90 -46.32 -24.28
N TYR A 123 -14.50 -45.95 -25.43
CA TYR A 123 -15.16 -44.67 -25.64
C TYR A 123 -16.19 -44.29 -24.55
N PRO A 124 -17.13 -45.19 -24.13
CA PRO A 124 -18.15 -44.82 -23.14
C PRO A 124 -17.56 -44.39 -21.81
N ALA A 125 -16.52 -45.05 -21.33
CA ALA A 125 -15.84 -44.71 -20.09
C ALA A 125 -15.18 -43.34 -20.19
N LEU A 126 -14.43 -43.08 -21.28
CA LEU A 126 -13.78 -41.81 -21.51
C LEU A 126 -14.78 -40.64 -21.64
N ASN A 127 -15.87 -40.84 -22.38
CA ASN A 127 -16.92 -39.83 -22.57
C ASN A 127 -17.68 -39.54 -21.25
N THR A 128 -17.95 -40.55 -20.44
CA THR A 128 -18.55 -40.39 -19.12
C THR A 128 -17.61 -39.58 -18.21
N TYR A 129 -16.33 -39.93 -18.22
CA TYR A 129 -15.31 -39.19 -17.48
C TYR A 129 -15.27 -37.71 -17.91
N LEU A 130 -15.20 -37.44 -19.22
CA LEU A 130 -15.19 -36.05 -19.74
C LEU A 130 -16.39 -35.25 -19.25
N LYS A 131 -17.59 -35.86 -19.26
CA LYS A 131 -18.84 -35.18 -18.87
C LYS A 131 -18.99 -34.99 -17.36
N SER A 132 -18.36 -35.85 -16.56
CA SER A 132 -18.47 -35.83 -15.09
C SER A 132 -17.31 -35.07 -14.39
N SER A 133 -16.24 -34.80 -15.12
CA SER A 133 -15.02 -34.19 -14.56
C SER A 133 -14.91 -32.72 -14.92
N ALA A 134 -14.27 -31.93 -14.04
CA ALA A 134 -14.02 -30.50 -14.23
C ALA A 134 -12.79 -30.27 -15.13
N CYS A 135 -12.90 -30.66 -16.41
CA CYS A 135 -11.81 -30.60 -17.38
C CYS A 135 -12.32 -30.13 -18.77
N SER A 136 -11.42 -29.80 -19.68
CA SER A 136 -11.74 -29.39 -21.08
C SER A 136 -11.65 -30.53 -22.08
N GLY A 137 -10.97 -31.62 -21.71
CA GLY A 137 -10.81 -32.80 -22.53
C GLY A 137 -10.39 -34.00 -21.70
N ALA A 138 -10.53 -35.16 -22.28
CA ALA A 138 -10.14 -36.46 -21.72
C ALA A 138 -9.38 -37.25 -22.77
N VAL A 139 -8.33 -37.94 -22.35
CA VAL A 139 -7.44 -38.67 -23.24
C VAL A 139 -7.08 -40.02 -22.65
N PHE A 140 -6.99 -41.04 -23.49
CA PHE A 140 -6.14 -42.21 -23.23
C PHE A 140 -5.26 -42.48 -24.46
N CYS A 141 -4.12 -43.07 -24.22
CA CYS A 141 -3.13 -43.39 -25.21
C CYS A 141 -2.53 -44.76 -24.87
N LEU A 142 -2.68 -45.71 -25.76
CA LEU A 142 -2.13 -47.08 -25.62
C LEU A 142 -0.67 -47.07 -26.09
N ASP A 143 0.20 -47.87 -25.49
CA ASP A 143 1.56 -48.07 -25.99
C ASP A 143 1.57 -49.05 -27.17
N ALA A 144 0.73 -48.76 -28.17
CA ALA A 144 0.58 -49.49 -29.43
C ALA A 144 0.36 -48.49 -30.58
N THR A 145 0.72 -48.86 -31.79
CA THR A 145 0.52 -48.06 -33.01
C THR A 145 -0.08 -48.90 -34.14
N ALA A 146 -0.89 -48.23 -34.95
CA ALA A 146 -1.59 -48.86 -36.08
C ALA A 146 -0.67 -49.34 -37.20
N ASN A 147 0.54 -48.80 -37.30
CA ASN A 147 1.52 -49.21 -38.30
C ASN A 147 2.96 -48.86 -37.86
N THR A 148 3.71 -49.88 -37.47
CA THR A 148 5.08 -49.76 -37.01
C THR A 148 6.09 -49.43 -38.13
N ALA A 149 5.71 -49.61 -39.39
CA ALA A 149 6.56 -49.34 -40.53
C ALA A 149 6.60 -47.87 -40.98
N LEU A 150 5.68 -47.03 -40.45
CA LEU A 150 5.63 -45.62 -40.85
C LEU A 150 6.76 -44.80 -40.24
N PRO A 151 7.30 -43.80 -41.02
CA PRO A 151 8.15 -42.80 -40.43
C PRO A 151 7.43 -42.07 -39.28
N GLY A 152 8.03 -42.06 -38.10
CA GLY A 152 7.40 -41.48 -36.92
C GLY A 152 6.61 -42.42 -36.03
N ALA A 153 6.45 -43.74 -36.40
CA ALA A 153 5.80 -44.75 -35.57
C ALA A 153 6.39 -44.86 -34.14
N ALA A 154 7.66 -44.51 -33.96
CA ALA A 154 8.29 -44.50 -32.65
C ALA A 154 7.64 -43.53 -31.66
N THR A 155 7.02 -42.45 -32.14
CA THR A 155 6.35 -41.42 -31.34
C THR A 155 4.84 -41.35 -31.56
N SER A 156 4.30 -42.15 -32.46
CA SER A 156 2.86 -42.26 -32.75
C SER A 156 2.21 -43.36 -31.94
N ARG A 157 1.11 -43.08 -31.29
CA ARG A 157 0.39 -44.05 -30.43
C ARG A 157 -1.10 -43.97 -30.67
N ALA A 158 -1.73 -45.13 -30.75
CA ALA A 158 -3.16 -45.29 -30.83
C ALA A 158 -3.84 -44.85 -29.52
N GLY A 159 -5.01 -44.26 -29.60
CA GLY A 159 -5.77 -43.84 -28.46
C GLY A 159 -6.85 -42.83 -28.82
N LEU A 160 -7.62 -42.45 -27.85
CA LEU A 160 -8.76 -41.54 -28.04
C LEU A 160 -8.57 -40.26 -27.24
N TYR A 161 -8.74 -39.10 -27.91
CA TYR A 161 -8.70 -37.80 -27.29
C TYR A 161 -9.97 -37.04 -27.62
N LEU A 162 -10.84 -36.92 -26.60
CA LEU A 162 -12.10 -36.18 -26.68
C LEU A 162 -11.95 -34.80 -26.07
N ARG A 163 -12.48 -33.80 -26.72
CA ARG A 163 -12.43 -32.40 -26.27
C ARG A 163 -13.78 -31.72 -26.46
N TYR A 164 -14.06 -30.73 -25.62
CA TYR A 164 -15.17 -29.82 -25.87
C TYR A 164 -14.81 -28.82 -26.98
N SER A 165 -15.68 -28.74 -28.02
CA SER A 165 -15.41 -27.89 -29.20
C SER A 165 -15.71 -26.41 -29.00
N ALA A 166 -16.55 -26.07 -28.04
CA ALA A 166 -16.98 -24.71 -27.79
C ALA A 166 -17.18 -24.45 -26.30
N LEU A 167 -16.07 -24.20 -25.60
CA LEU A 167 -16.12 -23.77 -24.21
C LEU A 167 -16.54 -22.29 -24.17
N ARG A 168 -17.84 -22.02 -23.96
CA ARG A 168 -18.36 -20.65 -23.78
C ARG A 168 -18.62 -20.32 -22.32
N ALA A 169 -18.98 -21.34 -21.50
CA ALA A 169 -19.18 -21.25 -20.07
C ALA A 169 -18.92 -22.61 -19.44
N ILE A 170 -18.41 -22.62 -18.22
CA ILE A 170 -18.21 -23.85 -17.46
C ILE A 170 -19.57 -24.35 -16.97
N GLY A 171 -19.83 -25.66 -17.18
CA GLY A 171 -21.11 -26.28 -16.78
C GLY A 171 -22.28 -26.03 -17.73
N ALA A 172 -22.04 -25.52 -18.94
CA ALA A 172 -23.08 -25.45 -19.96
C ALA A 172 -23.51 -26.88 -20.38
N THR A 173 -24.81 -27.13 -20.38
CA THR A 173 -25.39 -28.44 -20.74
C THR A 173 -25.24 -28.83 -22.20
N ASP A 174 -24.95 -27.84 -23.08
CA ASP A 174 -24.87 -27.99 -24.54
C ASP A 174 -23.43 -28.02 -25.08
N GLN A 175 -22.49 -28.58 -24.29
CA GLN A 175 -21.11 -28.68 -24.75
C GLN A 175 -20.97 -29.83 -25.75
N HIS A 176 -20.61 -29.49 -26.98
CA HIS A 176 -20.37 -30.49 -28.01
C HIS A 176 -18.99 -31.12 -27.84
N VAL A 177 -18.98 -32.46 -27.72
CA VAL A 177 -17.75 -33.25 -27.69
C VAL A 177 -17.27 -33.47 -29.14
N THR A 178 -15.95 -33.29 -29.36
CA THR A 178 -15.28 -33.60 -30.61
C THR A 178 -14.17 -34.62 -30.39
N CYS A 179 -13.96 -35.47 -31.36
CA CYS A 179 -12.82 -36.38 -31.40
C CYS A 179 -11.62 -35.62 -32.01
N PHE A 180 -10.61 -35.37 -31.19
CA PHE A 180 -9.38 -34.72 -31.62
C PHE A 180 -8.35 -35.71 -32.14
N ARG A 181 -8.25 -36.89 -31.48
CA ARG A 181 -7.42 -38.02 -31.89
C ARG A 181 -8.24 -39.31 -31.71
N GLY A 182 -7.98 -40.33 -32.54
CA GLY A 182 -8.63 -41.60 -32.52
C GLY A 182 -9.05 -42.06 -33.90
N THR A 183 -9.45 -43.30 -34.04
CA THR A 183 -9.86 -43.86 -35.34
C THR A 183 -11.18 -43.22 -35.85
N ALA A 184 -11.29 -43.03 -37.14
CA ALA A 184 -12.52 -42.51 -37.78
C ALA A 184 -13.73 -43.46 -37.58
N GLU A 185 -13.47 -44.75 -37.38
CA GLU A 185 -14.48 -45.73 -37.10
C GLU A 185 -15.11 -45.52 -35.75
N THR A 186 -14.29 -45.30 -34.71
CA THR A 186 -14.74 -44.97 -33.36
C THR A 186 -15.55 -43.67 -33.34
N ALA A 187 -15.09 -42.63 -34.03
CA ALA A 187 -15.82 -41.36 -34.09
C ALA A 187 -17.20 -41.54 -34.77
N ARG A 188 -17.29 -42.34 -35.84
CA ARG A 188 -18.55 -42.63 -36.52
C ARG A 188 -19.49 -43.49 -35.66
N SER A 189 -19.00 -44.55 -35.05
CA SER A 189 -19.81 -45.40 -34.19
C SER A 189 -20.37 -44.68 -32.97
N ALA A 190 -19.60 -43.75 -32.42
CA ALA A 190 -19.99 -42.90 -31.32
C ALA A 190 -20.80 -41.64 -31.72
N GLN A 191 -21.00 -41.41 -33.01
CA GLN A 191 -21.65 -40.23 -33.54
C GLN A 191 -21.02 -38.90 -33.07
N VAL A 192 -19.70 -38.88 -32.87
CA VAL A 192 -18.95 -37.74 -32.43
C VAL A 192 -18.29 -37.06 -33.63
N GLN A 193 -18.41 -35.74 -33.70
CA GLN A 193 -17.78 -34.95 -34.74
C GLN A 193 -16.24 -34.97 -34.61
N MET A 194 -15.57 -35.21 -35.75
CA MET A 194 -14.12 -35.12 -35.80
C MET A 194 -13.68 -33.65 -35.77
N HIS A 195 -12.62 -33.37 -35.04
CA HIS A 195 -12.01 -32.03 -35.01
C HIS A 195 -11.39 -31.69 -36.36
N ASN A 196 -11.35 -30.41 -36.74
CA ASN A 196 -10.74 -29.94 -38.01
C ASN A 196 -9.23 -30.28 -38.14
N ARG A 197 -8.54 -30.50 -37.03
CA ARG A 197 -7.15 -30.96 -36.94
C ARG A 197 -7.06 -32.41 -36.43
N TRP A 198 -8.05 -33.22 -36.82
CA TRP A 198 -8.09 -34.61 -36.43
C TRP A 198 -6.92 -35.40 -37.03
N ASN A 199 -6.43 -36.40 -36.26
CA ASN A 199 -5.43 -37.38 -36.66
C ASN A 199 -5.78 -38.74 -35.98
N PRO A 200 -5.57 -39.90 -36.64
CA PRO A 200 -5.90 -41.18 -36.03
C PRO A 200 -5.07 -41.53 -34.79
N GLU A 201 -3.86 -40.98 -34.65
CA GLU A 201 -2.98 -41.31 -33.53
C GLU A 201 -2.47 -40.06 -32.82
N LEU A 202 -1.99 -40.24 -31.60
CA LEU A 202 -1.38 -39.19 -30.76
C LEU A 202 0.13 -39.14 -30.97
N ASN A 203 0.69 -37.95 -31.09
CA ASN A 203 2.12 -37.77 -31.02
C ASN A 203 2.54 -37.62 -29.56
N VAL A 204 3.14 -38.67 -28.99
CA VAL A 204 3.53 -38.74 -27.57
C VAL A 204 4.84 -38.01 -27.28
N GLN A 205 5.59 -37.60 -28.32
CA GLN A 205 6.78 -36.73 -28.16
C GLN A 205 6.41 -35.39 -27.56
N ALA A 206 5.19 -34.88 -27.83
CA ALA A 206 4.65 -33.64 -27.30
C ALA A 206 4.25 -33.75 -25.81
N VAL A 207 4.25 -34.95 -25.22
CA VAL A 207 3.85 -35.19 -23.82
C VAL A 207 5.10 -35.37 -22.95
N PRO A 208 5.51 -34.34 -22.20
CA PRO A 208 6.67 -34.43 -21.30
C PRO A 208 6.47 -35.56 -20.27
N GLY A 209 7.50 -36.37 -20.03
CA GLY A 209 7.44 -37.45 -19.07
C GLY A 209 6.75 -38.73 -19.53
N TYR A 210 6.24 -38.83 -20.79
CA TYR A 210 5.59 -40.02 -21.32
C TYR A 210 6.44 -41.28 -21.16
N THR A 211 7.71 -41.26 -21.59
CA THR A 211 8.63 -42.38 -21.45
C THR A 211 8.94 -42.75 -20.00
N GLN A 212 8.91 -41.78 -19.09
CA GLN A 212 9.07 -42.04 -17.65
C GLN A 212 7.87 -42.78 -17.09
N LEU A 213 6.66 -42.42 -17.49
CA LEU A 213 5.42 -43.11 -17.07
C LEU A 213 5.39 -44.54 -17.56
N LEU A 214 5.87 -44.82 -18.78
CA LEU A 214 5.89 -46.16 -19.34
C LEU A 214 6.90 -47.12 -18.67
N ARG A 215 8.04 -46.59 -18.18
CA ARG A 215 9.10 -47.44 -17.57
C ARG A 215 8.66 -48.15 -16.29
N GLY A 216 7.56 -47.75 -15.72
CA GLY A 216 7.11 -48.31 -14.45
C GLY A 216 8.02 -47.91 -13.29
N SER A 217 7.48 -47.73 -12.16
CA SER A 217 8.19 -47.58 -10.89
C SER A 217 7.42 -48.30 -9.82
N ASP A 218 8.10 -48.85 -8.81
CA ASP A 218 7.44 -49.37 -7.63
C ASP A 218 6.79 -48.22 -6.87
N GLY A 219 5.48 -48.27 -6.65
CA GLY A 219 4.76 -47.20 -5.96
C GLY A 219 3.25 -47.27 -6.18
N ARG A 220 2.52 -46.53 -5.37
CA ARG A 220 1.07 -46.39 -5.53
C ARG A 220 0.75 -45.64 -6.83
N LEU A 221 -0.37 -45.96 -7.47
CA LEU A 221 -0.78 -45.30 -8.72
C LEU A 221 -0.88 -43.78 -8.57
N ALA A 222 -1.31 -43.31 -7.39
CA ALA A 222 -1.38 -41.89 -7.09
C ALA A 222 -0.01 -41.15 -7.11
N GLU A 223 1.09 -41.85 -6.79
CA GLU A 223 2.45 -41.30 -6.81
C GLU A 223 3.05 -41.32 -8.22
N ARG A 224 2.42 -42.02 -9.15
CA ARG A 224 2.82 -42.12 -10.55
C ARG A 224 2.06 -41.18 -11.48
N CYS A 225 1.14 -40.36 -10.93
CA CYS A 225 0.43 -39.36 -11.68
C CYS A 225 1.37 -38.17 -11.99
N LEU A 226 1.23 -37.63 -13.19
CA LEU A 226 2.09 -36.58 -13.70
C LEU A 226 1.27 -35.43 -14.32
N TRP A 227 1.57 -34.22 -13.96
CA TRP A 227 1.10 -33.03 -14.67
C TRP A 227 2.17 -32.54 -15.64
N THR A 228 1.81 -32.29 -16.90
CA THR A 228 2.81 -31.94 -17.92
C THR A 228 3.33 -30.51 -17.82
N GLY A 229 2.68 -29.64 -17.02
CA GLY A 229 2.81 -28.20 -17.22
C GLY A 229 2.10 -27.81 -18.53
N ARG A 230 2.20 -26.52 -18.91
CA ARG A 230 1.60 -26.03 -20.15
C ARG A 230 2.41 -26.49 -21.37
N ILE A 231 1.75 -27.15 -22.30
CA ILE A 231 2.31 -27.62 -23.56
C ILE A 231 1.46 -27.10 -24.75
N ALA A 232 2.09 -26.87 -25.88
CA ALA A 232 1.39 -26.57 -27.12
C ALA A 232 0.68 -27.85 -27.64
N LEU A 233 -0.58 -27.74 -27.98
CA LEU A 233 -1.32 -28.86 -28.56
C LEU A 233 -0.95 -28.98 -30.04
N PRO A 234 -0.41 -30.13 -30.49
CA PRO A 234 0.07 -30.31 -31.87
C PRO A 234 -0.97 -29.91 -32.90
N ASP A 235 -0.54 -29.28 -33.97
CA ASP A 235 -1.36 -28.82 -35.11
C ASP A 235 -2.39 -27.74 -34.78
N THR A 236 -2.33 -27.14 -33.58
CA THR A 236 -3.25 -26.07 -33.15
C THR A 236 -2.52 -24.88 -32.59
N TRP A 237 -3.25 -23.77 -32.36
CA TRP A 237 -2.77 -22.59 -31.64
C TRP A 237 -3.07 -22.65 -30.14
N GLU A 238 -3.58 -23.78 -29.69
CA GLU A 238 -4.02 -23.97 -28.32
C GLU A 238 -2.89 -24.54 -27.46
N SER A 239 -2.91 -24.20 -26.21
CA SER A 239 -2.04 -24.82 -25.20
C SER A 239 -2.90 -25.45 -24.11
N VAL A 240 -2.38 -26.55 -23.58
CA VAL A 240 -3.07 -27.37 -22.60
C VAL A 240 -2.09 -27.83 -21.51
N THR A 241 -2.62 -28.18 -20.37
CA THR A 241 -1.94 -28.97 -19.35
C THR A 241 -2.61 -30.32 -19.25
N LEU A 242 -1.85 -31.39 -19.31
CA LEU A 242 -2.36 -32.76 -19.21
C LEU A 242 -2.03 -33.36 -17.85
N LEU A 243 -3.02 -34.00 -17.25
CA LEU A 243 -2.81 -35.00 -16.21
C LEU A 243 -2.65 -36.38 -16.87
N CYS A 244 -1.56 -37.05 -16.60
CA CYS A 244 -1.26 -38.35 -17.14
C CYS A 244 -1.18 -39.39 -16.01
N VAL A 245 -2.00 -40.41 -16.09
CA VAL A 245 -2.05 -41.56 -15.16
C VAL A 245 -1.74 -42.81 -15.96
N PRO A 246 -0.78 -43.64 -15.54
CA PRO A 246 -0.47 -44.89 -16.24
C PRO A 246 -1.61 -45.92 -16.13
N MET A 247 -1.89 -46.61 -17.20
CA MET A 247 -2.83 -47.76 -17.28
C MET A 247 -2.07 -49.06 -17.00
N LEU A 248 -2.36 -49.68 -15.87
CA LEU A 248 -1.65 -50.88 -15.38
C LEU A 248 -2.52 -52.13 -15.54
N ASP A 249 -1.98 -53.12 -16.23
CA ASP A 249 -2.63 -54.44 -16.25
C ASP A 249 -2.52 -55.16 -14.88
N SER A 250 -3.16 -56.31 -14.78
CA SER A 250 -3.15 -57.14 -13.56
C SER A 250 -1.76 -57.64 -13.15
N ALA A 251 -0.79 -57.64 -14.07
CA ALA A 251 0.61 -57.99 -13.82
C ALA A 251 1.49 -56.77 -13.48
N GLY A 252 0.91 -55.56 -13.44
CA GLY A 252 1.64 -54.32 -13.17
C GLY A 252 2.37 -53.72 -14.39
N ASN A 253 2.16 -54.24 -15.59
CA ASN A 253 2.77 -53.68 -16.80
C ASN A 253 1.97 -52.46 -17.25
N VAL A 254 2.66 -51.42 -17.68
CA VAL A 254 2.04 -50.21 -18.24
C VAL A 254 1.57 -50.50 -19.67
N ARG A 255 0.27 -50.30 -19.92
CA ARG A 255 -0.36 -50.47 -21.25
C ARG A 255 -0.57 -49.18 -21.97
N GLY A 256 -0.37 -48.07 -21.30
CA GLY A 256 -0.56 -46.74 -21.80
C GLY A 256 -0.77 -45.72 -20.71
N ILE A 257 -1.32 -44.58 -21.07
CA ILE A 257 -1.66 -43.49 -20.15
C ILE A 257 -3.11 -43.04 -20.38
N CYS A 258 -3.75 -42.48 -19.37
CA CYS A 258 -5.01 -41.75 -19.51
C CYS A 258 -5.05 -40.55 -18.59
N GLY A 259 -6.03 -39.68 -18.78
CA GLY A 259 -6.24 -38.55 -17.88
C GLY A 259 -7.03 -37.40 -18.45
N ALA A 260 -6.88 -36.23 -17.82
CA ALA A 260 -7.61 -35.00 -18.10
C ALA A 260 -6.77 -33.96 -18.84
N GLU A 261 -7.47 -33.15 -19.60
CA GLU A 261 -6.93 -31.93 -20.20
C GLU A 261 -7.51 -30.70 -19.49
N LEU A 262 -6.65 -29.73 -19.18
CA LEU A 262 -7.03 -28.35 -18.87
C LEU A 262 -6.48 -27.46 -19.99
N SER A 263 -7.36 -26.89 -20.82
CA SER A 263 -6.94 -25.95 -21.85
C SER A 263 -6.78 -24.53 -21.31
N ASP A 264 -5.98 -23.69 -21.98
CA ASP A 264 -5.84 -22.27 -21.65
C ASP A 264 -7.20 -21.57 -21.57
N LEU A 265 -8.12 -21.90 -22.49
CA LEU A 265 -9.47 -21.32 -22.47
C LEU A 265 -10.27 -21.77 -21.27
N TYR A 266 -10.23 -23.07 -20.94
CA TYR A 266 -10.90 -23.61 -19.75
C TYR A 266 -10.36 -22.95 -18.48
N PHE A 267 -9.05 -22.81 -18.36
CA PHE A 267 -8.40 -22.18 -17.21
C PHE A 267 -8.82 -20.70 -17.06
N ARG A 268 -8.90 -19.95 -18.15
CA ARG A 268 -9.38 -18.56 -18.15
C ARG A 268 -10.85 -18.43 -17.72
N LEU A 269 -11.68 -19.37 -18.11
CA LEU A 269 -13.10 -19.36 -17.73
C LEU A 269 -13.31 -19.76 -16.27
N THR A 270 -12.47 -20.67 -15.76
CA THR A 270 -12.54 -21.15 -14.36
C THR A 270 -11.95 -20.15 -13.39
N TYR A 271 -10.82 -19.56 -13.74
CA TYR A 271 -10.05 -18.64 -12.90
C TYR A 271 -9.87 -17.28 -13.58
N PRO A 272 -10.98 -16.56 -13.85
CA PRO A 272 -10.90 -15.27 -14.50
C PRO A 272 -10.14 -14.26 -13.65
N ALA A 273 -9.54 -13.28 -14.30
CA ALA A 273 -8.93 -12.16 -13.61
C ALA A 273 -9.98 -11.40 -12.78
N VAL A 274 -9.61 -11.02 -11.56
CA VAL A 274 -10.48 -10.30 -10.62
C VAL A 274 -10.04 -8.85 -10.55
N ASP A 275 -10.93 -7.93 -10.88
CA ASP A 275 -10.65 -6.51 -10.78
C ASP A 275 -10.66 -6.06 -9.32
N SER A 276 -9.63 -5.33 -8.93
CA SER A 276 -9.45 -4.76 -7.61
C SER A 276 -9.10 -3.27 -7.69
N ALA A 277 -9.16 -2.58 -6.55
CA ALA A 277 -8.70 -1.20 -6.46
C ALA A 277 -7.22 -1.01 -6.87
N TYR A 278 -6.44 -2.10 -6.84
CA TYR A 278 -5.01 -2.10 -7.14
C TYR A 278 -4.70 -2.52 -8.59
N GLY A 279 -5.71 -2.82 -9.36
CA GLY A 279 -5.64 -3.36 -10.71
C GLY A 279 -6.21 -4.78 -10.81
N SER A 280 -6.15 -5.34 -12.02
CA SER A 280 -6.66 -6.68 -12.29
C SER A 280 -5.72 -7.73 -11.69
N MET A 281 -6.23 -8.57 -10.79
CA MET A 281 -5.52 -9.71 -10.18
C MET A 281 -5.62 -10.92 -11.09
N VAL A 282 -4.52 -11.38 -11.63
CA VAL A 282 -4.47 -12.53 -12.53
C VAL A 282 -3.99 -13.76 -11.78
N THR A 283 -4.75 -14.83 -11.89
CA THR A 283 -4.37 -16.16 -11.40
C THR A 283 -3.45 -16.84 -12.41
N VAL A 284 -2.39 -17.41 -11.92
CA VAL A 284 -1.39 -18.17 -12.70
C VAL A 284 -1.13 -19.50 -12.02
N LEU A 285 -1.14 -20.59 -12.79
CA LEU A 285 -0.64 -21.91 -12.39
C LEU A 285 0.66 -22.14 -13.12
N ALA A 286 1.78 -22.20 -12.40
CA ALA A 286 3.10 -22.32 -13.01
C ALA A 286 4.06 -23.18 -12.19
N PRO A 287 5.03 -23.84 -12.82
CA PRO A 287 6.16 -24.46 -12.14
C PRO A 287 7.04 -23.40 -11.50
N ILE A 288 7.51 -23.68 -10.28
CA ILE A 288 8.50 -22.87 -9.56
C ILE A 288 9.80 -23.68 -9.44
N ASP A 289 10.90 -23.04 -9.84
CA ASP A 289 12.27 -23.56 -9.70
C ASP A 289 13.08 -22.57 -8.85
N GLY A 290 13.22 -22.87 -7.57
CA GLY A 290 13.85 -21.98 -6.60
C GLY A 290 13.10 -20.65 -6.47
N ASP A 291 13.72 -19.56 -6.91
CA ASP A 291 13.17 -18.21 -6.95
C ASP A 291 12.58 -17.82 -8.32
N ARG A 292 12.51 -18.77 -9.25
CA ARG A 292 12.07 -18.54 -10.63
C ARG A 292 10.68 -19.12 -10.88
N LEU A 293 9.80 -18.29 -11.39
CA LEU A 293 8.48 -18.66 -11.89
C LEU A 293 8.52 -18.78 -13.42
N LEU A 294 8.25 -19.99 -13.95
CA LEU A 294 8.36 -20.29 -15.37
C LEU A 294 7.05 -19.99 -16.10
N LEU A 295 6.93 -18.77 -16.66
CA LEU A 295 5.70 -18.36 -17.37
C LEU A 295 5.49 -19.09 -18.70
N GLU A 296 6.53 -19.55 -19.36
CA GLU A 296 6.42 -20.34 -20.60
C GLU A 296 5.57 -21.60 -20.41
N GLN A 297 5.62 -22.18 -19.20
CA GLN A 297 4.89 -23.39 -18.83
C GLN A 297 3.67 -23.09 -17.93
N ALA A 298 3.24 -21.83 -17.88
CA ALA A 298 2.16 -21.39 -17.01
C ALA A 298 0.81 -21.35 -17.72
N MET A 299 -0.24 -21.72 -17.00
CA MET A 299 -1.62 -21.42 -17.34
C MET A 299 -1.99 -20.06 -16.74
N ILE A 300 -2.56 -19.17 -17.53
CA ILE A 300 -2.85 -17.78 -17.12
C ILE A 300 -4.33 -17.48 -17.25
N GLY A 301 -4.94 -17.09 -16.13
CA GLY A 301 -6.35 -16.78 -15.98
C GLY A 301 -6.75 -15.37 -16.46
N SER A 302 -6.15 -14.89 -17.54
CA SER A 302 -6.49 -13.57 -18.09
C SER A 302 -6.84 -13.62 -19.57
N PRO A 303 -7.67 -12.68 -20.08
CA PRO A 303 -7.95 -12.58 -21.50
C PRO A 303 -6.68 -12.38 -22.33
N GLY A 304 -6.67 -12.84 -23.58
CA GLY A 304 -5.58 -12.56 -24.50
C GLY A 304 -5.37 -11.05 -24.66
N GLY A 305 -4.11 -10.59 -24.65
CA GLY A 305 -3.77 -9.17 -24.72
C GLY A 305 -3.73 -8.45 -23.38
N SER A 306 -3.83 -9.18 -22.25
CA SER A 306 -3.60 -8.63 -20.94
C SER A 306 -2.12 -8.29 -20.71
N TYR A 307 -1.84 -7.62 -19.60
CA TYR A 307 -0.47 -7.24 -19.23
C TYR A 307 0.48 -8.42 -18.96
N LEU A 308 -0.05 -9.64 -18.77
CA LEU A 308 0.72 -10.84 -18.51
C LEU A 308 0.63 -11.78 -19.71
N THR A 309 1.78 -12.21 -20.23
CA THR A 309 1.92 -13.17 -21.33
C THR A 309 2.59 -14.44 -20.81
N ALA A 310 2.32 -15.57 -21.46
CA ALA A 310 2.91 -16.86 -21.09
C ALA A 310 4.30 -17.01 -21.71
N ASP A 311 5.19 -16.05 -21.46
CA ASP A 311 6.53 -15.98 -22.03
C ASP A 311 7.57 -15.73 -20.95
N GLY A 312 8.72 -16.40 -21.09
CA GLY A 312 9.91 -16.17 -20.26
C GLY A 312 9.77 -16.64 -18.81
N THR A 313 10.60 -16.05 -17.97
CA THR A 313 10.72 -16.42 -16.56
C THR A 313 10.71 -15.17 -15.69
N LEU A 314 9.98 -15.20 -14.59
CA LEU A 314 9.99 -14.14 -13.58
C LEU A 314 10.85 -14.55 -12.39
N THR A 315 11.73 -13.65 -11.97
CA THR A 315 12.49 -13.81 -10.71
C THR A 315 11.66 -13.26 -9.55
N CYS A 316 11.48 -14.07 -8.51
CA CYS A 316 10.73 -13.75 -7.31
C CYS A 316 11.67 -13.18 -6.23
N LYS A 317 11.33 -12.01 -5.69
CA LYS A 317 11.97 -11.44 -4.49
C LYS A 317 10.94 -11.36 -3.39
N THR A 318 11.23 -12.01 -2.26
CA THR A 318 10.33 -12.03 -1.11
C THR A 318 10.30 -10.64 -0.45
N GLY A 319 9.10 -10.14 -0.19
CA GLY A 319 8.84 -8.90 0.51
C GLY A 319 8.07 -9.12 1.83
N ARG A 320 7.86 -8.06 2.58
CA ARG A 320 7.19 -8.13 3.90
C ARG A 320 5.70 -8.47 3.78
N TYR A 321 5.00 -7.92 2.81
CA TYR A 321 3.54 -8.07 2.62
C TYR A 321 3.18 -8.77 1.33
N TYR A 322 4.04 -8.71 0.34
CA TYR A 322 3.91 -9.33 -0.98
C TYR A 322 5.30 -9.53 -1.59
N ASN A 323 5.37 -10.41 -2.57
CA ASN A 323 6.58 -10.67 -3.33
C ASN A 323 6.60 -9.81 -4.60
N THR A 324 7.80 -9.56 -5.10
CA THR A 324 8.01 -8.87 -6.37
C THR A 324 8.50 -9.88 -7.40
N TYR A 325 7.84 -9.92 -8.55
CA TYR A 325 8.18 -10.78 -9.68
C TYR A 325 8.62 -9.93 -10.86
N SER A 326 9.79 -10.19 -11.40
CA SER A 326 10.33 -9.36 -12.49
C SER A 326 11.05 -10.19 -13.55
N ASP A 327 10.90 -9.79 -14.82
CA ASP A 327 11.70 -10.27 -15.96
C ASP A 327 12.84 -9.31 -16.33
N GLY A 328 13.05 -8.25 -15.52
CA GLY A 328 14.01 -7.17 -15.79
C GLY A 328 13.39 -5.98 -16.51
N SER A 329 12.33 -6.16 -17.29
CA SER A 329 11.62 -5.07 -17.99
C SER A 329 10.29 -4.71 -17.33
N ARG A 330 9.59 -5.72 -16.82
CA ARG A 330 8.28 -5.59 -16.18
C ARG A 330 8.35 -6.10 -14.76
N THR A 331 7.57 -5.47 -13.88
CA THR A 331 7.49 -5.85 -12.47
C THR A 331 6.04 -6.07 -12.09
N TYR A 332 5.82 -7.19 -11.42
CA TYR A 332 4.53 -7.60 -10.89
C TYR A 332 4.65 -7.78 -9.38
N LEU A 333 3.58 -7.50 -8.67
CA LEU A 333 3.44 -7.74 -7.24
C LEU A 333 2.49 -8.92 -7.05
N GLY A 334 2.78 -9.80 -6.12
CA GLY A 334 1.93 -10.97 -5.93
C GLY A 334 2.36 -11.86 -4.78
N LEU A 335 1.65 -12.97 -4.65
CA LEU A 335 1.96 -14.06 -3.73
C LEU A 335 1.77 -15.39 -4.45
N HIS A 336 2.52 -16.41 -4.05
CA HIS A 336 2.35 -17.78 -4.53
C HIS A 336 2.19 -18.76 -3.38
N GLU A 337 1.58 -19.91 -3.70
CA GLU A 337 1.45 -21.04 -2.78
C GLU A 337 1.61 -22.35 -3.57
N PRO A 338 2.53 -23.24 -3.18
CA PRO A 338 2.64 -24.57 -3.79
C PRO A 338 1.36 -25.36 -3.58
N ILE A 339 0.89 -26.08 -4.62
CA ILE A 339 -0.38 -26.82 -4.61
C ILE A 339 -0.22 -28.34 -4.48
N GLY A 340 0.95 -28.81 -4.04
CA GLY A 340 1.19 -30.24 -3.80
C GLY A 340 1.49 -31.09 -5.05
N ALA A 341 1.21 -30.58 -6.24
CA ALA A 341 1.50 -31.26 -7.51
C ALA A 341 2.88 -30.91 -8.06
N THR A 342 3.45 -31.83 -8.82
CA THR A 342 4.73 -31.63 -9.52
C THR A 342 4.56 -31.83 -11.02
N ASP A 343 5.41 -31.15 -11.78
CA ASP A 343 5.47 -31.35 -13.23
C ASP A 343 6.40 -32.52 -13.62
N ALA A 344 6.49 -32.77 -14.93
CA ALA A 344 7.33 -33.83 -15.49
C ALA A 344 8.83 -33.71 -15.18
N ALA A 345 9.31 -32.55 -14.80
CA ALA A 345 10.68 -32.29 -14.37
C ALA A 345 10.87 -32.38 -12.84
N GLY A 346 9.84 -32.77 -12.10
CA GLY A 346 9.85 -32.83 -10.63
C GLY A 346 9.76 -31.46 -9.95
N ARG A 347 9.44 -30.38 -10.67
CA ARG A 347 9.29 -29.05 -10.11
C ARG A 347 7.89 -28.87 -9.50
N LYS A 348 7.81 -28.15 -8.39
CA LYS A 348 6.53 -27.90 -7.72
C LYS A 348 5.67 -26.95 -8.55
N LEU A 349 4.42 -27.31 -8.75
CA LEU A 349 3.42 -26.39 -9.29
C LEU A 349 2.91 -25.49 -8.18
N ALA A 350 2.69 -24.23 -8.52
CA ALA A 350 2.16 -23.24 -7.58
C ALA A 350 1.04 -22.41 -8.19
N ALA A 351 0.06 -22.12 -7.36
CA ALA A 351 -0.91 -21.07 -7.61
C ALA A 351 -0.29 -19.71 -7.27
N VAL A 352 -0.30 -18.81 -8.22
CA VAL A 352 0.27 -17.44 -8.09
C VAL A 352 -0.81 -16.44 -8.43
N VAL A 353 -0.91 -15.37 -7.63
CA VAL A 353 -1.76 -14.22 -7.95
C VAL A 353 -0.84 -13.04 -8.22
N LEU A 354 -0.94 -12.47 -9.42
CA LEU A 354 -0.11 -11.36 -9.88
C LEU A 354 -0.95 -10.12 -10.18
N VAL A 355 -0.36 -8.95 -9.89
CA VAL A 355 -0.92 -7.63 -10.21
C VAL A 355 0.21 -6.78 -10.76
N PRO A 356 -0.01 -5.94 -11.79
CA PRO A 356 1.01 -5.01 -12.28
C PRO A 356 1.40 -4.00 -11.20
N GLU A 357 2.69 -3.78 -10.99
CA GLU A 357 3.18 -2.82 -10.00
C GLU A 357 2.63 -1.39 -10.22
N ILE A 358 2.37 -1.03 -11.46
CA ILE A 358 1.88 0.30 -11.83
C ILE A 358 0.55 0.66 -11.13
N GLY A 359 -0.32 -0.33 -10.87
CA GLY A 359 -1.59 -0.12 -10.19
C GLY A 359 -1.40 0.38 -8.75
N LEU A 360 -0.53 -0.27 -7.99
CA LEU A 360 -0.22 0.15 -6.62
C LEU A 360 0.51 1.49 -6.60
N ARG A 361 1.51 1.69 -7.48
CA ARG A 361 2.26 2.94 -7.58
C ARG A 361 1.36 4.14 -7.89
N THR A 362 0.37 3.99 -8.75
CA THR A 362 -0.57 5.08 -9.11
C THR A 362 -1.47 5.45 -7.93
N LEU A 363 -1.93 4.48 -7.16
CA LEU A 363 -2.72 4.73 -5.95
C LEU A 363 -1.90 5.43 -4.87
N GLU A 364 -0.66 4.99 -4.65
CA GLU A 364 0.25 5.64 -3.69
C GLU A 364 0.60 7.06 -4.14
N ALA A 365 0.82 7.28 -5.43
CA ALA A 365 1.09 8.61 -5.98
C ALA A 365 -0.14 9.53 -5.82
N ARG A 366 -1.35 9.03 -6.10
CA ARG A 366 -2.60 9.76 -5.91
C ARG A 366 -2.82 10.13 -4.45
N SER A 367 -2.60 9.19 -3.54
CA SER A 367 -2.69 9.43 -2.10
C SER A 367 -1.71 10.52 -1.66
N ARG A 368 -0.45 10.43 -2.07
CA ARG A 368 0.57 11.46 -1.80
C ARG A 368 0.18 12.83 -2.35
N MET A 369 -0.36 12.89 -3.58
CA MET A 369 -0.82 14.14 -4.19
C MET A 369 -1.96 14.79 -3.39
N VAL A 370 -2.93 14.00 -2.92
CA VAL A 370 -4.03 14.50 -2.08
C VAL A 370 -3.50 15.09 -0.78
N TRP A 371 -2.54 14.44 -0.13
CA TRP A 371 -1.91 14.94 1.10
C TRP A 371 -1.11 16.22 0.85
N ILE A 372 -0.35 16.30 -0.24
CA ILE A 372 0.40 17.51 -0.62
C ILE A 372 -0.56 18.67 -0.91
N ALA A 373 -1.60 18.42 -1.71
CA ALA A 373 -2.61 19.43 -2.03
C ALA A 373 -3.36 19.91 -0.77
N GLY A 374 -3.77 18.98 0.11
CA GLY A 374 -4.39 19.32 1.39
C GLY A 374 -3.48 20.17 2.29
N SER A 375 -2.19 19.82 2.36
CA SER A 375 -1.19 20.59 3.11
C SER A 375 -1.00 22.01 2.57
N LEU A 376 -0.97 22.17 1.24
CA LEU A 376 -0.87 23.49 0.59
C LEU A 376 -2.11 24.34 0.84
N VAL A 377 -3.32 23.74 0.74
CA VAL A 377 -4.58 24.43 1.04
C VAL A 377 -4.62 24.86 2.50
N PHE A 378 -4.19 23.99 3.43
CA PHE A 378 -4.11 24.32 4.85
C PHE A 378 -3.16 25.48 5.11
N LEU A 379 -1.95 25.48 4.52
CA LEU A 379 -0.99 26.58 4.66
C LEU A 379 -1.53 27.89 4.07
N ALA A 380 -2.19 27.84 2.92
CA ALA A 380 -2.82 29.02 2.31
C ALA A 380 -3.95 29.58 3.19
N ALA A 381 -4.82 28.71 3.73
CA ALA A 381 -5.89 29.10 4.65
C ALA A 381 -5.33 29.75 5.92
N MET A 382 -4.26 29.18 6.48
CA MET A 382 -3.59 29.73 7.67
C MET A 382 -2.91 31.07 7.39
N LEU A 383 -2.33 31.24 6.20
CA LEU A 383 -1.78 32.55 5.78
C LEU A 383 -2.87 33.62 5.65
N LEU A 384 -3.99 33.26 5.00
CA LEU A 384 -5.16 34.13 4.88
C LEU A 384 -5.74 34.49 6.25
N LEU A 385 -5.91 33.51 7.13
CA LEU A 385 -6.38 33.73 8.49
C LEU A 385 -5.42 34.59 9.28
N SER A 386 -4.12 34.35 9.18
CA SER A 386 -3.08 35.14 9.83
C SER A 386 -3.10 36.62 9.36
N THR A 387 -3.22 36.84 8.04
CA THR A 387 -3.32 38.18 7.48
C THR A 387 -4.64 38.87 7.87
N TYR A 388 -5.74 38.15 7.90
CA TYR A 388 -7.04 38.65 8.35
C TYR A 388 -6.98 39.08 9.82
N LEU A 389 -6.51 38.22 10.72
CA LEU A 389 -6.38 38.52 12.14
C LEU A 389 -5.42 39.68 12.39
N SER A 390 -4.28 39.71 11.66
CA SER A 390 -3.33 40.81 11.73
C SER A 390 -3.96 42.16 11.32
N ARG A 391 -4.73 42.18 10.23
CA ARG A 391 -5.44 43.38 9.78
C ARG A 391 -6.57 43.79 10.74
N ARG A 392 -7.29 42.82 11.28
CA ARG A 392 -8.45 43.05 12.16
C ARG A 392 -8.04 43.58 13.54
N PHE A 393 -6.93 43.07 14.12
CA PHE A 393 -6.52 43.41 15.49
C PHE A 393 -5.28 44.30 15.59
N VAL A 394 -4.24 44.03 14.79
CA VAL A 394 -2.97 44.76 14.94
C VAL A 394 -2.96 46.11 14.24
N THR A 395 -3.62 46.23 13.08
CA THR A 395 -3.63 47.49 12.33
C THR A 395 -4.34 48.62 13.08
N PRO A 396 -5.50 48.39 13.74
CA PRO A 396 -6.11 49.44 14.57
C PRO A 396 -5.19 49.87 15.73
N ILE A 397 -4.59 48.90 16.44
CA ILE A 397 -3.70 49.17 17.58
C ILE A 397 -2.49 50.02 17.13
N SER A 398 -1.85 49.66 16.03
CA SER A 398 -0.68 50.39 15.52
C SER A 398 -1.03 51.81 15.05
N ARG A 399 -2.22 51.98 14.45
CA ARG A 399 -2.70 53.33 14.05
C ARG A 399 -3.00 54.21 15.26
N SER A 400 -3.63 53.64 16.29
CA SER A 400 -3.94 54.35 17.53
C SER A 400 -2.68 54.75 18.28
N LEU A 401 -1.66 53.87 18.34
CA LEU A 401 -0.36 54.18 18.92
C LEU A 401 0.40 55.27 18.12
N GLN A 402 0.27 55.26 16.79
CA GLN A 402 0.88 56.31 15.95
C GLN A 402 0.17 57.65 16.13
N ALA A 403 -1.16 57.67 16.23
CA ALA A 403 -1.92 58.90 16.51
C ALA A 403 -1.56 59.49 17.88
N ILE A 404 -1.32 58.68 18.90
CA ILE A 404 -0.84 59.13 20.22
C ILE A 404 0.55 59.74 20.11
N ARG A 405 1.44 59.17 19.29
CA ARG A 405 2.82 59.65 19.10
C ARG A 405 2.90 60.95 18.35
N GLU A 406 1.98 61.20 17.41
CA GLU A 406 1.93 62.39 16.57
C GLU A 406 1.13 63.53 17.21
N GLN A 407 0.66 63.39 18.47
CA GLN A 407 -0.15 64.35 19.22
C GLN A 407 -1.44 64.82 18.49
N ALA A 408 -1.88 64.08 17.49
CA ALA A 408 -3.10 64.35 16.73
C ALA A 408 -4.09 63.20 16.91
N PRO A 409 -4.90 63.14 17.97
CA PRO A 409 -5.88 62.05 18.19
C PRO A 409 -6.97 62.14 17.14
N GLY A 410 -7.01 61.11 16.24
CA GLY A 410 -8.07 60.99 15.22
C GLY A 410 -9.46 60.81 15.85
N GLU A 411 -10.50 61.27 15.17
CA GLU A 411 -11.90 61.28 15.65
C GLU A 411 -12.62 59.91 15.61
N HIS A 412 -11.96 58.84 15.11
CA HIS A 412 -12.62 57.55 14.92
C HIS A 412 -12.27 56.52 16.02
N PRO A 413 -13.27 55.80 16.55
CA PRO A 413 -13.05 54.74 17.53
C PRO A 413 -12.20 53.61 16.93
N SER A 414 -11.28 53.05 17.72
CA SER A 414 -10.39 51.95 17.32
C SER A 414 -11.09 50.62 17.21
N GLY A 415 -12.30 50.54 17.81
CA GLY A 415 -13.09 49.31 17.92
C GLY A 415 -12.57 48.32 18.97
N ILE A 416 -11.67 48.78 19.85
CA ILE A 416 -11.17 48.02 21.01
C ILE A 416 -11.42 48.91 22.23
N SER A 417 -12.29 48.49 23.15
CA SER A 417 -12.79 49.27 24.29
C SER A 417 -11.68 49.85 25.14
N GLU A 418 -10.63 49.06 25.42
CA GLU A 418 -9.51 49.45 26.27
C GLU A 418 -8.63 50.55 25.60
N ILE A 419 -8.55 50.51 24.27
CA ILE A 419 -7.79 51.53 23.50
C ILE A 419 -8.63 52.78 23.35
N ASP A 420 -9.92 52.67 23.16
CA ASP A 420 -10.83 53.81 23.06
C ASP A 420 -10.93 54.53 24.39
N GLU A 421 -10.91 53.82 25.52
CA GLU A 421 -10.84 54.34 26.88
C GLU A 421 -9.52 55.10 27.13
N LEU A 422 -8.39 54.53 26.70
CA LEU A 422 -7.08 55.16 26.79
C LEU A 422 -6.97 56.39 25.90
N LEU A 423 -7.53 56.36 24.71
CA LEU A 423 -7.62 57.54 23.82
C LEU A 423 -8.52 58.64 24.39
N ALA A 424 -9.66 58.28 25.01
CA ALA A 424 -10.52 59.21 25.71
C ALA A 424 -9.80 59.87 26.89
N PHE A 425 -9.04 59.12 27.67
CA PHE A 425 -8.21 59.59 28.77
C PHE A 425 -7.11 60.56 28.28
N VAL A 426 -6.40 60.22 27.17
CA VAL A 426 -5.38 61.13 26.59
C VAL A 426 -5.99 62.41 26.06
N ARG A 427 -7.23 62.36 25.48
CA ARG A 427 -7.97 63.57 25.02
C ARG A 427 -8.37 64.45 26.18
N SER A 428 -8.92 63.88 27.27
CA SER A 428 -9.29 64.67 28.44
C SER A 428 -8.08 65.39 29.03
N ARG A 429 -6.93 64.76 29.00
CA ARG A 429 -5.68 65.31 29.51
C ARG A 429 -5.09 66.43 28.63
N ALA A 430 -5.21 66.30 27.31
CA ALA A 430 -4.77 67.34 26.38
C ALA A 430 -5.60 68.64 26.55
N SER A 431 -6.89 68.49 26.95
CA SER A 431 -7.74 69.67 27.23
C SER A 431 -7.48 70.29 28.63
N GLU A 432 -7.03 69.47 29.60
CA GLU A 432 -6.72 69.95 30.97
C GLU A 432 -5.32 70.59 31.11
N GLN A 433 -4.37 70.21 30.24
CA GLN A 433 -3.03 70.85 30.23
C GLN A 433 -3.04 72.37 29.81
N LEU A 434 -4.13 72.81 29.30
CA LEU A 434 -4.31 74.24 28.98
C LEU A 434 -4.77 75.10 30.18
N THR A 435 -5.07 74.49 31.36
CA THR A 435 -5.72 75.26 32.46
C THR A 435 -5.14 75.13 33.88
N ALA A 436 -4.13 74.32 34.21
CA ALA A 436 -3.56 74.37 35.58
C ALA A 436 -2.24 73.56 35.72
N GLY A 437 -1.24 74.16 36.37
CA GLY A 437 0.08 73.61 36.66
C GLY A 437 0.15 72.67 37.83
N GLY A 438 -0.75 71.63 37.90
CA GLY A 438 -0.74 70.57 38.91
C GLY A 438 -1.09 69.22 38.32
N LEU A 439 -0.55 68.11 38.91
CA LEU A 439 -0.89 66.71 38.52
C LEU A 439 -2.39 66.48 38.73
N PRO A 440 -3.10 65.86 37.78
CA PRO A 440 -4.51 65.51 37.94
C PRO A 440 -4.74 64.59 39.17
N PRO A 441 -5.83 64.77 39.95
CA PRO A 441 -6.08 64.02 41.18
C PRO A 441 -6.16 62.50 40.97
N ASN A 442 -6.61 62.05 39.82
CA ASN A 442 -6.68 60.62 39.47
C ASN A 442 -5.30 59.97 39.30
N ILE A 443 -4.27 60.73 38.89
CA ILE A 443 -2.90 60.21 38.81
C ILE A 443 -2.26 60.17 40.19
N GLU A 444 -2.56 61.12 41.04
CA GLU A 444 -2.09 61.13 42.40
C GLU A 444 -2.62 59.91 43.19
N GLU A 445 -3.91 59.60 43.02
CA GLU A 445 -4.54 58.40 43.65
C GLU A 445 -3.96 57.10 43.07
N LEU A 446 -3.70 57.03 41.77
CA LEU A 446 -3.10 55.89 41.09
C LEU A 446 -1.64 55.66 41.53
N LEU A 447 -0.85 56.70 41.62
CA LEU A 447 0.53 56.69 42.14
C LEU A 447 0.54 56.30 43.63
N ALA A 448 -0.36 56.90 44.45
CA ALA A 448 -0.48 56.56 45.87
C ALA A 448 -0.89 55.09 46.11
N GLY A 449 -1.85 54.57 45.30
CA GLY A 449 -2.27 53.20 45.34
C GLY A 449 -1.14 52.22 44.94
N PHE A 450 -0.38 52.54 43.90
CA PHE A 450 0.76 51.72 43.50
C PHE A 450 1.88 51.73 44.55
N ARG A 451 2.21 52.89 45.10
CA ARG A 451 3.17 53.06 46.19
C ARG A 451 2.80 52.22 47.41
N SER A 452 1.55 52.25 47.85
CA SER A 452 1.04 51.44 48.94
C SER A 452 1.29 49.92 48.71
N ARG A 453 1.04 49.46 47.46
CA ARG A 453 1.29 48.08 47.08
C ARG A 453 2.79 47.72 47.06
N VAL A 454 3.67 48.62 46.64
CA VAL A 454 5.13 48.42 46.69
C VAL A 454 5.61 48.18 48.11
N GLN A 455 4.97 48.82 49.12
CA GLN A 455 5.32 48.60 50.54
C GLN A 455 5.03 47.17 51.01
N THR A 456 4.16 46.39 50.36
CA THR A 456 3.83 44.99 50.66
C THR A 456 4.87 44.00 50.13
N LEU A 457 5.84 44.45 49.35
CA LEU A 457 6.91 43.58 48.80
C LEU A 457 7.89 43.20 49.89
N THR A 458 8.31 41.92 49.87
CA THR A 458 9.39 41.42 50.72
C THR A 458 10.73 42.07 50.35
N PRO A 459 11.75 42.02 51.23
CA PRO A 459 13.07 42.61 50.91
C PRO A 459 13.64 42.09 49.59
N MET A 460 13.53 40.81 49.31
CA MET A 460 14.03 40.21 48.06
C MET A 460 13.21 40.65 46.82
N GLU A 461 11.87 40.77 46.95
CA GLU A 461 11.02 41.28 45.88
C GLU A 461 11.30 42.74 45.60
N ARG A 462 11.63 43.53 46.58
CA ARG A 462 12.06 44.94 46.41
C ARG A 462 13.40 45.04 45.66
N THR A 463 14.35 44.17 45.99
CA THR A 463 15.65 44.12 45.28
C THR A 463 15.42 43.74 43.79
N VAL A 464 14.56 42.78 43.52
CA VAL A 464 14.19 42.40 42.14
C VAL A 464 13.48 43.53 41.43
N LEU A 465 12.54 44.25 42.07
CA LEU A 465 11.88 45.45 41.51
C LEU A 465 12.89 46.56 41.21
N GLN A 466 13.88 46.78 42.09
CA GLN A 466 14.93 47.76 41.86
C GLN A 466 15.73 47.46 40.59
N TYR A 467 16.09 46.22 40.34
CA TYR A 467 16.76 45.85 39.09
C TYR A 467 15.90 46.10 37.86
N TYR A 468 14.56 45.97 37.95
CA TYR A 468 13.65 46.36 36.85
C TYR A 468 13.59 47.86 36.67
N ILE A 469 13.62 48.64 37.74
CA ILE A 469 13.71 50.12 37.69
C ILE A 469 15.01 50.53 36.98
N ASP A 470 16.11 49.80 37.24
CA ASP A 470 17.42 50.02 36.61
C ASP A 470 17.50 49.47 35.16
N GLY A 471 16.43 48.89 34.65
CA GLY A 471 16.31 48.44 33.27
C GLY A 471 16.86 47.03 32.96
N CYS A 472 17.17 46.23 33.97
CA CYS A 472 17.75 44.91 33.79
C CYS A 472 16.76 43.91 33.17
N SER A 473 17.30 43.00 32.34
CA SER A 473 16.58 41.81 31.85
C SER A 473 16.36 40.80 32.95
N LEU A 474 15.49 39.78 32.76
CA LEU A 474 15.23 38.73 33.73
C LEU A 474 16.51 37.94 34.08
N GLU A 475 17.37 37.70 33.09
CA GLU A 475 18.62 36.97 33.23
C GLU A 475 19.63 37.79 34.00
N GLU A 476 19.71 39.10 33.74
CA GLU A 476 20.56 40.01 34.49
C GLU A 476 20.09 40.19 35.94
N VAL A 477 18.78 40.21 36.17
CA VAL A 477 18.22 40.22 37.55
C VAL A 477 18.60 38.92 38.28
N ALA A 478 18.50 37.75 37.65
CA ALA A 478 18.89 36.49 38.27
C ALA A 478 20.39 36.48 38.62
N ALA A 479 21.24 36.97 37.72
CA ALA A 479 22.69 37.07 37.94
C ALA A 479 23.04 38.05 39.06
N ARG A 480 22.47 39.26 39.09
CA ARG A 480 22.76 40.30 40.07
C ARG A 480 22.18 39.99 41.45
N ALA A 481 21.05 39.28 41.51
CA ALA A 481 20.43 38.88 42.75
C ALA A 481 21.00 37.55 43.29
N TYR A 482 21.94 36.92 42.61
CA TYR A 482 22.52 35.61 42.93
C TYR A 482 21.49 34.50 43.10
N ILE A 483 20.48 34.44 42.24
CA ILE A 483 19.40 33.47 42.23
C ILE A 483 19.27 32.79 40.88
N SER A 484 18.62 31.60 40.85
CA SER A 484 18.32 30.93 39.57
C SER A 484 17.29 31.74 38.76
N VAL A 485 17.34 31.60 37.43
CA VAL A 485 16.33 32.24 36.53
C VAL A 485 14.90 31.74 36.85
N ALA A 486 14.76 30.48 37.30
CA ALA A 486 13.47 29.96 37.75
C ALA A 486 12.97 30.66 39.01
N THR A 487 13.86 30.95 39.94
CA THR A 487 13.56 31.70 41.18
C THR A 487 13.22 33.15 40.86
N ALA A 488 13.94 33.79 39.93
CA ALA A 488 13.66 35.14 39.46
C ALA A 488 12.27 35.22 38.81
N LYS A 489 11.89 34.25 37.99
CA LYS A 489 10.52 34.14 37.41
C LYS A 489 9.44 34.03 38.49
N LYS A 490 9.69 33.25 39.55
CA LYS A 490 8.76 33.13 40.68
C LYS A 490 8.59 34.44 41.43
N HIS A 491 9.70 35.17 41.69
CA HIS A 491 9.64 36.53 42.28
C HIS A 491 8.90 37.50 41.39
N ASN A 492 9.12 37.46 40.06
CA ASN A 492 8.41 38.33 39.13
C ASN A 492 6.88 38.07 39.16
N THR A 493 6.46 36.81 39.18
CA THR A 493 5.03 36.43 39.33
C THR A 493 4.43 36.95 40.62
N ASN A 494 5.17 36.84 41.71
CA ASN A 494 4.73 37.37 43.03
C ASN A 494 4.67 38.88 43.07
N ILE A 495 5.65 39.57 42.47
CA ILE A 495 5.68 41.03 42.34
C ILE A 495 4.47 41.51 41.56
N ASN A 496 4.23 40.93 40.38
CA ASN A 496 3.10 41.27 39.54
C ASN A 496 1.76 41.11 40.29
N ARG A 497 1.57 39.99 40.97
CA ARG A 497 0.38 39.71 41.78
C ARG A 497 0.18 40.73 42.90
N LYS A 498 1.25 41.09 43.65
CA LYS A 498 1.19 42.04 44.77
C LYS A 498 1.00 43.47 44.30
N LEU A 499 1.60 43.84 43.17
CA LEU A 499 1.45 45.16 42.61
C LEU A 499 0.16 45.34 41.80
N GLY A 500 -0.58 44.23 41.54
CA GLY A 500 -1.82 44.25 40.80
C GLY A 500 -1.60 44.53 39.30
N VAL A 501 -0.48 44.06 38.75
CA VAL A 501 -0.15 44.20 37.34
C VAL A 501 -0.22 42.82 36.65
N THR A 502 -0.66 42.81 35.40
CA THR A 502 -0.91 41.57 34.65
C THR A 502 0.31 41.11 33.84
N SER A 503 1.20 42.05 33.51
CA SER A 503 2.38 41.79 32.69
C SER A 503 3.59 42.63 33.11
N ARG A 504 4.78 42.22 32.62
CA ARG A 504 6.01 43.02 32.79
C ARG A 504 5.90 44.35 32.07
N GLU A 505 5.26 44.41 30.95
CA GLU A 505 5.03 45.61 30.16
C GLU A 505 4.21 46.64 30.97
N GLU A 506 3.19 46.16 31.65
CA GLU A 506 2.36 47.00 32.52
C GLU A 506 3.15 47.52 33.72
N LEU A 507 3.99 46.68 34.34
CA LEU A 507 4.92 47.11 35.40
C LEU A 507 5.86 48.20 34.93
N MET A 508 6.42 48.07 33.71
CA MET A 508 7.31 49.07 33.15
C MET A 508 6.58 50.40 32.83
N LEU A 509 5.30 50.34 32.48
CA LEU A 509 4.48 51.53 32.30
C LEU A 509 4.31 52.33 33.63
N TYR A 510 4.07 51.63 34.74
CA TYR A 510 4.03 52.27 36.06
C TYR A 510 5.37 52.90 36.45
N ILE A 511 6.49 52.18 36.23
CA ILE A 511 7.85 52.71 36.50
C ILE A 511 8.12 53.94 35.64
N ASP A 512 7.75 53.95 34.35
CA ASP A 512 7.92 55.10 33.46
C ASP A 512 7.02 56.25 33.87
N LEU A 513 5.82 55.97 34.36
CA LEU A 513 4.93 57.01 34.90
C LEU A 513 5.54 57.69 36.14
N PHE A 514 6.08 56.94 37.10
CA PHE A 514 6.78 57.48 38.27
C PHE A 514 8.03 58.29 37.86
N ARG A 515 8.77 57.82 36.84
CA ARG A 515 9.94 58.48 36.29
C ARG A 515 9.57 59.84 35.66
N ARG A 516 8.51 59.89 34.87
CA ARG A 516 8.02 61.13 34.23
C ARG A 516 7.44 62.12 35.21
N CYS A 517 6.87 61.64 36.30
CA CYS A 517 6.36 62.48 37.38
C CYS A 517 7.46 62.98 38.35
N GLY A 518 8.74 62.55 38.16
CA GLY A 518 9.84 62.91 39.02
C GLY A 518 9.77 62.32 40.43
N ARG A 519 8.98 61.23 40.61
CA ARG A 519 8.68 60.58 41.91
C ARG A 519 9.22 59.15 41.99
N LEU A 520 10.23 58.82 41.17
CA LEU A 520 10.79 57.48 41.10
C LEU A 520 11.32 57.00 42.45
N ASP A 521 11.86 57.91 43.26
CA ASP A 521 12.41 57.62 44.57
C ASP A 521 11.36 57.09 45.57
N GLU A 522 10.06 57.29 45.34
CA GLU A 522 9.01 56.77 46.19
C GLU A 522 8.78 55.25 46.07
N ILE A 523 9.26 54.64 44.97
CA ILE A 523 9.15 53.22 44.67
C ILE A 523 10.50 52.52 44.62
N ALA A 524 11.60 53.25 44.57
CA ALA A 524 12.97 52.75 44.61
C ALA A 524 13.38 52.29 46.02
N ALA A 525 14.23 51.28 46.11
CA ALA A 525 14.81 50.89 47.36
C ALA A 525 15.87 51.91 47.81
N PRO A 526 15.98 52.24 49.11
CA PRO A 526 17.02 53.17 49.60
C PRO A 526 18.40 52.63 49.19
N ARG A 527 19.20 53.46 48.56
CA ARG A 527 20.59 53.10 48.23
C ARG A 527 21.40 52.98 49.54
N ALA A 528 22.23 51.95 49.64
CA ALA A 528 23.04 51.63 50.81
C ALA A 528 24.06 52.73 51.22
N GLU A 529 24.17 53.81 50.46
CA GLU A 529 25.07 54.96 50.74
C GLU A 529 24.49 56.00 51.72
N ASP A 530 23.17 56.02 51.95
CA ASP A 530 22.55 57.01 52.82
C ASP A 530 22.44 56.61 54.30
N THR A 531 22.78 55.35 54.67
CA THR A 531 22.75 54.88 56.06
C THR A 531 23.99 55.24 56.86
N ALA A 532 25.01 55.88 56.23
CA ALA A 532 26.25 56.27 56.93
C ALA A 532 26.28 57.74 57.44
N ARG A 533 25.19 58.50 57.25
CA ARG A 533 25.14 59.92 57.65
C ARG A 533 24.18 60.24 58.81
N CYS A 534 23.64 59.27 59.50
CA CYS A 534 22.77 59.52 60.68
C CYS A 534 23.26 58.86 61.97
N THR A 535 24.57 58.75 62.17
CA THR A 535 25.17 58.51 63.50
C THR A 535 26.47 59.30 63.62
N THR A 536 26.33 60.60 63.85
CA THR A 536 27.25 61.43 64.71
C THR A 536 26.42 62.55 65.28
#